data_6f43a35ebaf8af4e6ab276823ba8d9f6
#
_entry.id   6f43a35ebaf8af4e6ab276823ba8d9f6
#
_cell.length_a   1.000
_cell.length_b   1.000
_cell.length_c   1.000
_cell.angle_alpha   90.00
_cell.angle_beta   90.00
_cell.angle_gamma   90.00
#
_symmetry.space_group_name_H-M   'P 1'
#
loop_
_entity.id
_entity.type
_entity.pdbx_description
1 polymer ?
#
loop_
_entity_poly.entity_id
_entity_poly.type
_entity_poly.pdbx_seq_one_letter_code
_entity_poly.pdbx_strand_id
1 'polypeptide(L)'
;MNIDEKNMNEFARRFKEFSDNKSLKIESSKQFDSFAIFQGECIYIFDFSSNEIIYSKGFQNILGFQDDIVNFNFIFKNMHPDDAAMVSRVVRAVAIYCSENAKNSSDNLLSIKYRRKRKDGEYIKVLSQSSVYERYENGWPSKSFTKLTDISFIDSTENVSWIFKSNNLNEKAFKEQINEAYKDFFTEREIEIIFEMEKGHTNRLIASNLKISEHTVATHRKNILKKSNCHNSDELISFCLGKGIL
;
A
#
# COMPACT_ATOMS: atom_id res chain seq x y z
N MET A 1 -5.43 -7.61 18.06
CA MET A 1 -5.04 -7.97 16.68
C MET A 1 -5.64 -6.92 15.77
N ASN A 2 -4.81 -6.14 15.10
CA ASN A 2 -5.24 -5.02 14.26
C ASN A 2 -5.99 -5.58 13.04
N ILE A 3 -7.03 -4.89 12.55
CA ILE A 3 -7.85 -5.30 11.38
C ILE A 3 -6.95 -5.59 10.16
N ASP A 4 -5.87 -4.82 10.00
CA ASP A 4 -4.92 -4.97 8.91
C ASP A 4 -4.07 -6.26 9.02
N GLU A 5 -3.70 -6.68 10.24
CA GLU A 5 -2.96 -7.93 10.48
C GLU A 5 -3.84 -9.16 10.21
N LYS A 6 -5.12 -9.09 10.57
CA LYS A 6 -6.10 -10.14 10.26
C LYS A 6 -6.33 -10.28 8.76
N ASN A 7 -6.43 -9.17 8.04
CA ASN A 7 -6.62 -9.13 6.59
C ASN A 7 -5.39 -9.64 5.81
N MET A 8 -4.17 -9.36 6.30
CA MET A 8 -2.93 -9.89 5.71
C MET A 8 -2.79 -11.39 5.91
N ASN A 9 -3.14 -11.90 7.10
CA ASN A 9 -3.11 -13.34 7.39
C ASN A 9 -4.17 -14.10 6.57
N GLU A 10 -5.35 -13.51 6.35
CA GLU A 10 -6.38 -14.09 5.47
C GLU A 10 -5.95 -14.11 4.01
N PHE A 11 -5.29 -13.06 3.54
CA PHE A 11 -4.71 -13.00 2.20
C PHE A 11 -3.64 -14.07 2.00
N ALA A 12 -2.69 -14.19 2.93
CA ALA A 12 -1.66 -15.23 2.91
C ALA A 12 -2.27 -16.65 2.93
N ARG A 13 -3.34 -16.86 3.71
CA ARG A 13 -4.06 -18.13 3.76
C ARG A 13 -4.74 -18.48 2.44
N ARG A 14 -5.47 -17.55 1.83
CA ARG A 14 -6.12 -17.75 0.52
C ARG A 14 -5.10 -18.02 -0.57
N PHE A 15 -3.97 -17.32 -0.56
CA PHE A 15 -2.88 -17.59 -1.50
C PHE A 15 -2.28 -18.99 -1.30
N LYS A 16 -2.11 -19.43 -0.06
CA LYS A 16 -1.60 -20.76 0.28
C LYS A 16 -2.56 -21.89 -0.18
N GLU A 17 -3.86 -21.71 0.01
CA GLU A 17 -4.88 -22.66 -0.45
C GLU A 17 -4.88 -22.87 -1.98
N PHE A 18 -4.46 -21.86 -2.76
CA PHE A 18 -4.29 -21.93 -4.21
C PHE A 18 -2.92 -22.47 -4.65
N SER A 19 -1.88 -22.34 -3.81
CA SER A 19 -0.51 -22.79 -4.12
C SER A 19 -0.26 -24.25 -3.80
N ASP A 20 -1.03 -24.89 -2.91
CA ASP A 20 -0.83 -26.26 -2.45
C ASP A 20 -0.98 -27.35 -3.54
N ASN A 21 -1.27 -26.95 -4.78
CA ASN A 21 -1.46 -27.92 -5.87
C ASN A 21 -0.25 -28.14 -6.80
N LYS A 22 0.92 -27.49 -6.59
CA LYS A 22 2.14 -27.84 -7.39
C LYS A 22 3.42 -27.43 -6.65
N SER A 23 4.20 -28.43 -6.25
CA SER A 23 5.62 -28.27 -5.90
C SER A 23 6.43 -27.91 -7.15
N LEU A 24 6.85 -26.66 -7.30
CA LEU A 24 7.82 -26.25 -8.30
C LEU A 24 9.21 -26.13 -7.66
N LYS A 25 10.23 -26.65 -8.37
CA LYS A 25 11.63 -26.59 -7.97
C LYS A 25 12.06 -25.13 -7.84
N ILE A 26 12.70 -24.78 -6.72
CA ILE A 26 13.40 -23.52 -6.48
C ILE A 26 14.54 -23.44 -7.51
N GLU A 27 14.41 -22.58 -8.50
CA GLU A 27 15.52 -22.19 -9.36
C GLU A 27 16.56 -21.43 -8.51
N SER A 28 17.86 -21.68 -8.77
CA SER A 28 18.93 -21.14 -7.96
C SER A 28 18.93 -19.61 -7.99
N SER A 29 19.08 -18.95 -6.84
CA SER A 29 19.17 -17.50 -6.67
C SER A 29 20.28 -16.83 -7.52
N LYS A 30 21.24 -17.60 -7.99
CA LYS A 30 22.39 -17.14 -8.79
C LYS A 30 22.03 -16.37 -10.07
N GLN A 31 20.88 -16.66 -10.68
CA GLN A 31 20.45 -15.91 -11.89
C GLN A 31 20.15 -14.43 -11.60
N PHE A 32 19.87 -14.06 -10.35
CA PHE A 32 19.53 -12.69 -9.97
C PHE A 32 20.75 -11.86 -9.53
N ASP A 33 21.91 -12.49 -9.30
CA ASP A 33 23.12 -11.79 -8.86
C ASP A 33 23.66 -10.81 -9.92
N SER A 34 23.32 -11.02 -11.18
CA SER A 34 23.66 -10.14 -12.29
C SER A 34 22.86 -8.85 -12.35
N PHE A 35 21.78 -8.70 -11.58
CA PHE A 35 21.02 -7.47 -11.55
C PHE A 35 21.87 -6.32 -11.02
N ALA A 36 22.07 -5.31 -11.89
CA ALA A 36 22.70 -4.06 -11.49
C ALA A 36 21.72 -3.24 -10.63
N ILE A 37 22.20 -2.77 -9.48
CA ILE A 37 21.51 -1.81 -8.63
C ILE A 37 22.39 -0.60 -8.40
N PHE A 38 21.78 0.59 -8.34
CA PHE A 38 22.50 1.80 -8.00
C PHE A 38 22.61 1.98 -6.48
N GLN A 39 23.52 2.88 -6.07
CA GLN A 39 23.52 3.34 -4.69
C GLN A 39 22.18 3.99 -4.36
N GLY A 40 21.58 3.62 -3.22
CA GLY A 40 20.21 4.07 -2.87
C GLY A 40 19.08 3.21 -3.43
N GLU A 41 19.41 2.07 -4.02
CA GLU A 41 18.42 1.08 -4.47
C GLU A 41 18.60 -0.26 -3.76
N CYS A 42 17.50 -0.99 -3.60
CA CYS A 42 17.50 -2.40 -3.27
C CYS A 42 16.40 -3.13 -4.03
N ILE A 43 16.56 -4.43 -4.17
CA ILE A 43 15.62 -5.30 -4.87
C ILE A 43 15.28 -6.53 -4.02
N TYR A 44 14.08 -7.06 -4.22
CA TYR A 44 13.73 -8.40 -3.73
C TYR A 44 12.77 -9.11 -4.67
N ILE A 45 12.76 -10.42 -4.56
CA ILE A 45 11.84 -11.31 -5.28
C ILE A 45 10.99 -12.04 -4.26
N PHE A 46 9.69 -11.92 -4.44
CA PHE A 46 8.70 -12.61 -3.63
C PHE A 46 8.12 -13.77 -4.44
N ASP A 47 8.11 -14.95 -3.85
CA ASP A 47 7.50 -16.17 -4.38
C ASP A 47 6.13 -16.36 -3.72
N PHE A 48 5.08 -16.35 -4.53
CA PHE A 48 3.72 -16.49 -4.06
C PHE A 48 3.39 -17.92 -3.61
N SER A 49 4.14 -18.94 -4.07
CA SER A 49 3.90 -20.33 -3.70
C SER A 49 4.37 -20.65 -2.29
N SER A 50 5.57 -20.21 -1.93
CA SER A 50 6.14 -20.37 -0.59
C SER A 50 5.73 -19.27 0.38
N ASN A 51 5.20 -18.14 -0.14
CA ASN A 51 4.93 -16.92 0.61
C ASN A 51 6.21 -16.34 1.24
N GLU A 52 7.33 -16.43 0.53
CA GLU A 52 8.65 -16.05 1.01
C GLU A 52 9.36 -15.07 0.06
N ILE A 53 10.31 -14.31 0.61
CA ILE A 53 11.29 -13.60 -0.20
C ILE A 53 12.43 -14.56 -0.49
N ILE A 54 12.56 -14.94 -1.75
CA ILE A 54 13.55 -15.92 -2.22
C ILE A 54 14.87 -15.28 -2.66
N TYR A 55 14.89 -13.95 -2.80
CA TYR A 55 16.07 -13.18 -3.15
C TYR A 55 15.94 -11.74 -2.65
N SER A 56 17.05 -11.18 -2.16
CA SER A 56 17.17 -9.77 -1.76
C SER A 56 18.60 -9.28 -1.99
N LYS A 57 18.74 -8.01 -2.39
CA LYS A 57 20.03 -7.38 -2.66
C LYS A 57 19.96 -5.87 -2.43
N GLY A 58 20.95 -5.30 -1.74
CA GLY A 58 21.11 -3.87 -1.57
C GLY A 58 20.45 -3.26 -0.34
N PHE A 59 19.82 -4.04 0.52
CA PHE A 59 19.18 -3.54 1.75
C PHE A 59 20.17 -2.94 2.73
N GLN A 60 21.42 -3.46 2.77
CA GLN A 60 22.48 -2.89 3.58
C GLN A 60 22.76 -1.42 3.18
N ASN A 61 22.74 -1.10 1.90
CA ASN A 61 23.08 0.23 1.41
C ASN A 61 21.97 1.26 1.66
N ILE A 62 20.69 0.84 1.56
CA ILE A 62 19.55 1.76 1.65
C ILE A 62 18.97 1.82 3.07
N LEU A 63 18.86 0.68 3.77
CA LEU A 63 18.22 0.59 5.07
C LEU A 63 19.18 0.23 6.22
N GLY A 64 20.42 -0.16 5.92
CA GLY A 64 21.42 -0.56 6.90
C GLY A 64 21.26 -1.99 7.43
N PHE A 65 20.41 -2.80 6.84
CA PHE A 65 20.17 -4.20 7.21
C PHE A 65 20.83 -5.14 6.21
N GLN A 66 21.37 -6.25 6.68
CA GLN A 66 21.91 -7.30 5.82
C GLN A 66 20.82 -7.93 4.96
N ASP A 67 21.17 -8.35 3.74
CA ASP A 67 20.20 -8.88 2.78
C ASP A 67 19.60 -10.23 3.22
N ASP A 68 20.32 -11.03 4.00
CA ASP A 68 19.92 -12.37 4.49
C ASP A 68 18.80 -12.36 5.53
N ILE A 69 18.57 -11.22 6.20
CA ILE A 69 17.47 -11.08 7.16
C ILE A 69 16.15 -10.64 6.52
N VAL A 70 16.17 -10.31 5.23
CA VAL A 70 15.01 -9.79 4.52
C VAL A 70 14.04 -10.93 4.23
N ASN A 71 12.91 -10.91 4.91
CA ASN A 71 11.80 -11.83 4.72
C ASN A 71 10.48 -11.06 4.65
N PHE A 72 9.38 -11.78 4.44
CA PHE A 72 8.06 -11.15 4.31
C PHE A 72 7.68 -10.28 5.51
N ASN A 73 7.90 -10.77 6.74
CA ASN A 73 7.62 -10.01 7.96
C ASN A 73 8.50 -8.76 8.06
N PHE A 74 9.79 -8.85 7.67
CA PHE A 74 10.69 -7.70 7.64
C PHE A 74 10.16 -6.58 6.75
N ILE A 75 9.63 -6.93 5.57
CA ILE A 75 9.09 -5.92 4.62
C ILE A 75 7.97 -5.10 5.26
N PHE A 76 7.07 -5.71 6.03
CA PHE A 76 5.97 -4.98 6.68
C PHE A 76 6.37 -4.32 7.99
N LYS A 77 7.20 -4.97 8.82
CA LYS A 77 7.61 -4.46 10.13
C LYS A 77 8.40 -3.14 10.06
N ASN A 78 9.13 -2.92 8.98
CA ASN A 78 9.97 -1.73 8.79
C ASN A 78 9.25 -0.60 8.00
N MET A 79 7.94 -0.65 7.83
CA MET A 79 7.15 0.48 7.34
C MET A 79 6.86 1.47 8.48
N HIS A 80 6.65 2.74 8.10
CA HIS A 80 6.10 3.69 9.05
C HIS A 80 4.69 3.25 9.49
N PRO A 81 4.34 3.30 10.79
CA PRO A 81 3.04 2.83 11.27
C PRO A 81 1.84 3.45 10.54
N ASP A 82 1.89 4.76 10.27
CA ASP A 82 0.81 5.47 9.57
C ASP A 82 0.65 5.04 8.10
N ASP A 83 1.75 4.61 7.48
CA ASP A 83 1.75 4.22 6.06
C ASP A 83 1.32 2.76 5.86
N ALA A 84 1.56 1.91 6.86
CA ALA A 84 1.41 0.45 6.75
C ALA A 84 0.01 0.01 6.33
N ALA A 85 -1.03 0.63 6.87
CA ALA A 85 -2.42 0.28 6.55
C ALA A 85 -2.76 0.55 5.08
N MET A 86 -2.35 1.71 4.54
CA MET A 86 -2.61 2.07 3.15
C MET A 86 -1.80 1.20 2.18
N VAL A 87 -0.50 1.02 2.45
CA VAL A 87 0.37 0.17 1.62
C VAL A 87 -0.16 -1.25 1.56
N SER A 88 -0.54 -1.84 2.70
CA SER A 88 -1.10 -3.19 2.77
C SER A 88 -2.37 -3.35 1.95
N ARG A 89 -3.27 -2.37 1.99
CA ARG A 89 -4.51 -2.39 1.19
C ARG A 89 -4.23 -2.33 -0.31
N VAL A 90 -3.37 -1.41 -0.72
CA VAL A 90 -3.01 -1.27 -2.14
C VAL A 90 -2.36 -2.54 -2.67
N VAL A 91 -1.38 -3.09 -1.95
CA VAL A 91 -0.71 -4.34 -2.33
C VAL A 91 -1.70 -5.49 -2.43
N ARG A 92 -2.61 -5.63 -1.46
CA ARG A 92 -3.67 -6.65 -1.48
C ARG A 92 -4.60 -6.49 -2.67
N ALA A 93 -5.09 -5.27 -2.94
CA ALA A 93 -5.98 -5.01 -4.07
C ALA A 93 -5.32 -5.34 -5.41
N VAL A 94 -4.04 -4.97 -5.58
CA VAL A 94 -3.25 -5.32 -6.77
C VAL A 94 -3.08 -6.82 -6.91
N ALA A 95 -2.79 -7.53 -5.82
CA ALA A 95 -2.63 -8.99 -5.86
C ALA A 95 -3.94 -9.70 -6.24
N ILE A 96 -5.08 -9.26 -5.70
CA ILE A 96 -6.40 -9.77 -6.09
C ILE A 96 -6.66 -9.48 -7.57
N TYR A 97 -6.46 -8.23 -8.01
CA TYR A 97 -6.64 -7.86 -9.42
C TYR A 97 -5.78 -8.72 -10.35
N CYS A 98 -4.50 -8.91 -10.03
CA CYS A 98 -3.58 -9.71 -10.84
C CYS A 98 -3.98 -11.19 -10.90
N SER A 99 -4.62 -11.71 -9.85
CA SER A 99 -5.11 -13.10 -9.84
C SER A 99 -6.41 -13.27 -10.64
N GLU A 100 -7.35 -12.35 -10.51
CA GLU A 100 -8.64 -12.38 -11.23
C GLU A 100 -8.48 -12.11 -12.73
N ASN A 101 -7.49 -11.30 -13.12
CA ASN A 101 -7.21 -10.92 -14.51
C ASN A 101 -5.97 -11.61 -15.08
N ALA A 102 -5.64 -12.79 -14.60
CA ALA A 102 -4.40 -13.52 -14.88
C ALA A 102 -4.08 -13.68 -16.38
N LYS A 103 -5.09 -13.88 -17.22
CA LYS A 103 -4.92 -14.09 -18.67
C LYS A 103 -4.66 -12.81 -19.46
N ASN A 104 -5.02 -11.65 -18.93
CA ASN A 104 -5.04 -10.37 -19.66
C ASN A 104 -4.04 -9.34 -19.13
N SER A 105 -3.20 -9.68 -18.15
CA SER A 105 -2.40 -8.70 -17.42
C SER A 105 -0.90 -8.97 -17.57
N SER A 106 -0.34 -8.80 -18.78
CA SER A 106 1.10 -8.95 -18.99
C SER A 106 1.92 -7.78 -18.41
N ASP A 107 1.35 -6.56 -18.36
CA ASP A 107 2.09 -5.34 -18.03
C ASP A 107 1.54 -4.68 -16.77
N ASN A 108 1.75 -5.35 -15.64
CA ASN A 108 1.34 -4.81 -14.35
C ASN A 108 2.51 -4.09 -13.67
N LEU A 109 2.33 -2.82 -13.34
CA LEU A 109 3.29 -2.05 -12.57
C LEU A 109 2.59 -1.34 -11.41
N LEU A 110 2.95 -1.72 -10.20
CA LEU A 110 2.58 -1.00 -8.99
C LEU A 110 3.73 -0.11 -8.57
N SER A 111 3.48 1.19 -8.41
CA SER A 111 4.42 2.15 -7.85
C SER A 111 3.79 2.76 -6.60
N ILE A 112 4.47 2.66 -5.44
CA ILE A 112 4.00 3.22 -4.17
C ILE A 112 5.13 4.04 -3.55
N LYS A 113 4.84 5.25 -3.09
CA LYS A 113 5.72 6.06 -2.25
C LYS A 113 5.25 5.98 -0.80
N TYR A 114 6.15 5.59 0.11
CA TYR A 114 5.88 5.47 1.53
C TYR A 114 7.18 5.54 2.34
N ARG A 115 7.06 5.64 3.69
CA ARG A 115 8.22 5.74 4.59
C ARG A 115 8.66 4.37 5.09
N ARG A 116 9.97 4.16 5.14
CA ARG A 116 10.59 2.95 5.69
C ARG A 116 11.61 3.30 6.77
N LYS A 117 11.64 2.49 7.82
CA LYS A 117 12.57 2.63 8.94
C LYS A 117 13.92 2.01 8.59
N ARG A 118 14.99 2.77 8.79
CA ARG A 118 16.37 2.30 8.73
C ARG A 118 16.79 1.64 10.04
N LYS A 119 17.92 0.96 10.01
CA LYS A 119 18.51 0.33 11.22
C LYS A 119 18.89 1.34 12.31
N ASP A 120 19.27 2.55 11.92
CA ASP A 120 19.60 3.65 12.84
C ASP A 120 18.35 4.27 13.49
N GLY A 121 17.15 3.90 13.08
CA GLY A 121 15.88 4.38 13.61
C GLY A 121 15.24 5.49 12.79
N GLU A 122 15.97 6.11 11.86
CA GLU A 122 15.47 7.16 10.98
C GLU A 122 14.52 6.61 9.92
N TYR A 123 13.60 7.45 9.45
CA TYR A 123 12.71 7.13 8.36
C TYR A 123 13.15 7.78 7.06
N ILE A 124 13.18 7.01 5.99
CA ILE A 124 13.41 7.49 4.63
C ILE A 124 12.14 7.32 3.79
N LYS A 125 11.99 8.17 2.77
CA LYS A 125 10.95 8.04 1.76
C LYS A 125 11.43 7.13 0.64
N VAL A 126 10.70 6.09 0.34
CA VAL A 126 11.04 5.16 -0.75
C VAL A 126 9.98 5.16 -1.84
N LEU A 127 10.42 4.99 -3.08
CA LEU A 127 9.59 4.57 -4.20
C LEU A 127 9.74 3.05 -4.34
N SER A 128 8.67 2.33 -4.08
CA SER A 128 8.56 0.88 -4.33
C SER A 128 7.89 0.65 -5.67
N GLN A 129 8.56 -0.06 -6.57
CA GLN A 129 8.04 -0.46 -7.88
C GLN A 129 8.01 -1.99 -7.95
N SER A 130 6.82 -2.54 -8.13
CA SER A 130 6.59 -3.99 -8.15
C SER A 130 5.88 -4.41 -9.43
N SER A 131 6.34 -5.52 -10.00
CA SER A 131 5.70 -6.17 -11.15
C SER A 131 5.73 -7.69 -10.98
N VAL A 132 4.69 -8.37 -11.48
CA VAL A 132 4.72 -9.83 -11.64
C VAL A 132 5.59 -10.15 -12.85
N TYR A 133 6.69 -10.86 -12.65
CA TYR A 133 7.60 -11.22 -13.73
C TYR A 133 7.52 -12.69 -14.14
N GLU A 134 6.95 -13.55 -13.28
CA GLU A 134 6.74 -14.96 -13.58
C GLU A 134 5.31 -15.37 -13.24
N ARG A 135 4.74 -16.20 -14.08
CA ARG A 135 3.36 -16.69 -13.93
C ARG A 135 3.29 -18.20 -14.12
N TYR A 136 2.34 -18.83 -13.48
CA TYR A 136 1.97 -20.20 -13.77
C TYR A 136 1.28 -20.33 -15.15
N GLU A 137 1.18 -21.54 -15.69
CA GLU A 137 0.49 -21.83 -16.95
C GLU A 137 -0.98 -21.35 -16.98
N ASN A 138 -1.64 -21.33 -15.82
CA ASN A 138 -2.99 -20.80 -15.67
C ASN A 138 -3.07 -19.27 -15.65
N GLY A 139 -1.93 -18.58 -15.75
CA GLY A 139 -1.80 -17.12 -15.75
C GLY A 139 -1.68 -16.49 -14.37
N TRP A 140 -1.79 -17.25 -13.29
CA TRP A 140 -1.65 -16.73 -11.91
C TRP A 140 -0.23 -16.26 -11.63
N PRO A 141 -0.04 -15.19 -10.82
CA PRO A 141 1.28 -14.78 -10.38
C PRO A 141 2.03 -15.92 -9.67
N SER A 142 3.24 -16.20 -10.10
CA SER A 142 4.17 -17.12 -9.44
C SER A 142 5.20 -16.34 -8.64
N LYS A 143 5.81 -15.33 -9.27
CA LYS A 143 6.82 -14.50 -8.60
C LYS A 143 6.63 -13.03 -8.97
N SER A 144 6.94 -12.14 -8.02
CA SER A 144 7.04 -10.70 -8.26
C SER A 144 8.44 -10.19 -7.99
N PHE A 145 8.85 -9.24 -8.80
CA PHE A 145 10.07 -8.46 -8.62
C PHE A 145 9.71 -7.10 -8.05
N THR A 146 10.40 -6.68 -7.00
CA THR A 146 10.22 -5.35 -6.40
C THR A 146 11.56 -4.64 -6.29
N LYS A 147 11.59 -3.39 -6.75
CA LYS A 147 12.67 -2.45 -6.55
C LYS A 147 12.24 -1.34 -5.60
N LEU A 148 13.09 -1.03 -4.64
CA LEU A 148 12.96 0.14 -3.77
C LEU A 148 14.05 1.14 -4.12
N THR A 149 13.70 2.40 -4.24
CA THR A 149 14.64 3.51 -4.45
C THR A 149 14.43 4.54 -3.35
N ASP A 150 15.50 4.98 -2.68
CA ASP A 150 15.44 6.10 -1.75
C ASP A 150 15.20 7.39 -2.53
N ILE A 151 14.08 8.05 -2.23
CA ILE A 151 13.66 9.31 -2.87
C ILE A 151 13.59 10.46 -1.88
N SER A 152 14.15 10.31 -0.68
CA SER A 152 14.09 11.33 0.38
C SER A 152 14.64 12.70 -0.05
N PHE A 153 15.57 12.70 -1.02
CA PHE A 153 16.17 13.93 -1.54
C PHE A 153 15.25 14.71 -2.50
N ILE A 154 14.19 14.09 -3.03
CA ILE A 154 13.24 14.73 -3.97
C ILE A 154 11.81 14.74 -3.45
N ASP A 155 11.46 13.96 -2.45
CA ASP A 155 10.11 13.86 -1.90
C ASP A 155 10.16 13.77 -0.38
N SER A 156 9.85 14.89 0.28
CA SER A 156 9.76 15.00 1.75
C SER A 156 8.32 14.89 2.26
N THR A 157 7.34 14.56 1.42
CA THR A 157 5.94 14.45 1.83
C THR A 157 5.75 13.23 2.75
N GLU A 158 4.89 13.37 3.76
CA GLU A 158 4.61 12.27 4.69
C GLU A 158 3.56 11.28 4.16
N ASN A 159 2.80 11.68 3.15
CA ASN A 159 1.68 10.90 2.65
C ASN A 159 2.12 9.72 1.77
N VAL A 160 1.37 8.62 1.86
CA VAL A 160 1.44 7.52 0.90
C VAL A 160 0.78 7.97 -0.41
N SER A 161 1.48 7.75 -1.51
CA SER A 161 0.88 7.91 -2.84
C SER A 161 1.20 6.70 -3.71
N TRP A 162 0.28 6.35 -4.61
CA TRP A 162 0.44 5.16 -5.43
C TRP A 162 -0.18 5.30 -6.80
N ILE A 163 0.35 4.54 -7.74
CA ILE A 163 -0.19 4.34 -9.08
C ILE A 163 -0.10 2.85 -9.39
N PHE A 164 -1.19 2.29 -9.86
CA PHE A 164 -1.21 0.96 -10.45
C PHE A 164 -1.59 1.05 -11.92
N LYS A 165 -0.76 0.45 -12.79
CA LYS A 165 -1.00 0.35 -14.23
C LYS A 165 -1.17 -1.10 -14.61
N SER A 166 -2.17 -1.39 -15.40
CA SER A 166 -2.42 -2.68 -16.01
C SER A 166 -3.27 -2.50 -17.25
N ASN A 167 -3.10 -3.38 -18.23
CA ASN A 167 -3.99 -3.42 -19.39
C ASN A 167 -5.41 -3.72 -18.92
N ASN A 168 -6.39 -2.98 -19.46
CA ASN A 168 -7.82 -3.11 -19.14
C ASN A 168 -8.22 -2.78 -17.68
N LEU A 169 -7.39 -2.05 -16.94
CA LEU A 169 -7.72 -1.63 -15.58
C LEU A 169 -8.91 -0.65 -15.59
N ASN A 170 -9.99 -1.00 -14.89
CA ASN A 170 -11.01 -0.02 -14.51
C ASN A 170 -10.54 0.70 -13.24
N GLU A 171 -9.89 1.86 -13.42
CA GLU A 171 -9.30 2.62 -12.30
C GLU A 171 -10.32 2.99 -11.22
N LYS A 172 -11.57 3.30 -11.60
CA LYS A 172 -12.62 3.67 -10.65
C LYS A 172 -12.99 2.50 -9.77
N ALA A 173 -13.33 1.35 -10.37
CA ALA A 173 -13.67 0.15 -9.62
C ALA A 173 -12.50 -0.33 -8.72
N PHE A 174 -11.27 -0.19 -9.21
CA PHE A 174 -10.08 -0.55 -8.45
C PHE A 174 -9.86 0.35 -7.23
N LYS A 175 -10.05 1.66 -7.38
CA LYS A 175 -9.99 2.60 -6.25
C LYS A 175 -11.10 2.34 -5.24
N GLU A 176 -12.32 2.06 -5.70
CA GLU A 176 -13.45 1.67 -4.83
C GLU A 176 -13.13 0.42 -4.01
N GLN A 177 -12.53 -0.60 -4.63
CA GLN A 177 -12.11 -1.83 -3.94
C GLN A 177 -11.05 -1.58 -2.85
N ILE A 178 -10.07 -0.70 -3.11
CA ILE A 178 -9.07 -0.31 -2.10
C ILE A 178 -9.73 0.40 -0.93
N ASN A 179 -10.74 1.22 -1.19
CA ASN A 179 -11.41 2.04 -0.20
C ASN A 179 -12.55 1.30 0.54
N GLU A 180 -12.95 0.12 0.07
CA GLU A 180 -14.08 -0.64 0.61
C GLU A 180 -13.97 -0.92 2.14
N ALA A 181 -12.77 -1.13 2.65
CA ALA A 181 -12.53 -1.33 4.08
C ALA A 181 -12.88 -0.09 4.95
N TYR A 182 -13.02 1.08 4.33
CA TYR A 182 -13.45 2.34 5.01
C TYR A 182 -14.77 2.88 4.46
N LYS A 183 -15.46 2.13 3.59
CA LYS A 183 -16.71 2.55 2.96
C LYS A 183 -17.78 2.93 3.99
N ASP A 184 -17.77 2.24 5.15
CA ASP A 184 -18.69 2.47 6.23
C ASP A 184 -18.06 3.15 7.46
N PHE A 185 -16.78 3.57 7.36
CA PHE A 185 -16.11 4.22 8.47
C PHE A 185 -16.69 5.60 8.75
N PHE A 186 -16.96 6.36 7.69
CA PHE A 186 -17.72 7.60 7.75
C PHE A 186 -19.02 7.45 6.97
N THR A 187 -20.08 8.09 7.45
CA THR A 187 -21.32 8.20 6.70
C THR A 187 -21.12 9.08 5.45
N GLU A 188 -21.97 8.95 4.44
CA GLU A 188 -21.92 9.80 3.24
C GLU A 188 -21.87 11.29 3.61
N ARG A 189 -22.64 11.70 4.61
CA ARG A 189 -22.69 13.08 5.10
C ARG A 189 -21.38 13.52 5.76
N GLU A 190 -20.74 12.63 6.51
CA GLU A 190 -19.42 12.90 7.10
C GLU A 190 -18.36 13.03 6.00
N ILE A 191 -18.42 12.21 4.96
CA ILE A 191 -17.51 12.27 3.81
C ILE A 191 -17.67 13.62 3.06
N GLU A 192 -18.88 14.06 2.77
CA GLU A 192 -19.14 15.37 2.14
C GLU A 192 -18.48 16.52 2.95
N ILE A 193 -18.61 16.46 4.28
CA ILE A 193 -18.02 17.46 5.17
C ILE A 193 -16.48 17.37 5.16
N ILE A 194 -15.92 16.15 5.15
CA ILE A 194 -14.46 15.93 5.06
C ILE A 194 -13.90 16.52 3.76
N PHE A 195 -14.57 16.33 2.61
CA PHE A 195 -14.18 16.95 1.34
C PHE A 195 -14.19 18.49 1.38
N GLU A 196 -15.18 19.06 2.07
CA GLU A 196 -15.24 20.52 2.24
C GLU A 196 -14.14 21.02 3.20
N MET A 197 -13.80 20.22 4.22
CA MET A 197 -12.69 20.53 5.15
C MET A 197 -11.33 20.47 4.44
N GLU A 198 -11.13 19.51 3.55
CA GLU A 198 -9.92 19.38 2.72
C GLU A 198 -9.66 20.65 1.89
N LYS A 199 -10.72 21.24 1.34
CA LYS A 199 -10.65 22.53 0.60
C LYS A 199 -10.35 23.74 1.49
N GLY A 200 -10.22 23.55 2.82
CA GLY A 200 -10.00 24.62 3.78
C GLY A 200 -11.24 25.47 4.09
N HIS A 201 -12.44 24.98 3.78
CA HIS A 201 -13.68 25.74 3.98
C HIS A 201 -14.04 25.90 5.46
N THR A 202 -14.52 27.11 5.81
CA THR A 202 -15.04 27.41 7.15
C THR A 202 -16.39 26.75 7.38
N ASN A 203 -16.81 26.60 8.66
CA ASN A 203 -18.12 26.02 8.99
C ASN A 203 -19.28 26.75 8.28
N ARG A 204 -19.18 28.06 8.16
CA ARG A 204 -20.19 28.87 7.46
C ARG A 204 -20.30 28.54 5.97
N LEU A 205 -19.14 28.36 5.31
CA LEU A 205 -19.12 28.02 3.89
C LEU A 205 -19.61 26.58 3.66
N ILE A 206 -19.17 25.64 4.49
CA ILE A 206 -19.63 24.24 4.48
C ILE A 206 -21.17 24.18 4.69
N ALA A 207 -21.67 24.95 5.66
CA ALA A 207 -23.12 25.02 5.94
C ALA A 207 -23.91 25.51 4.74
N SER A 208 -23.40 26.56 4.06
CA SER A 208 -23.98 27.08 2.84
C SER A 208 -23.97 26.06 1.70
N ASN A 209 -22.81 25.44 1.43
CA ASN A 209 -22.62 24.50 0.32
C ASN A 209 -23.51 23.26 0.50
N LEU A 210 -23.61 22.76 1.73
CA LEU A 210 -24.33 21.55 2.05
C LEU A 210 -25.78 21.78 2.51
N LYS A 211 -26.26 23.06 2.53
CA LYS A 211 -27.62 23.47 2.90
C LYS A 211 -28.03 22.97 4.31
N ILE A 212 -27.16 23.13 5.28
CA ILE A 212 -27.39 22.81 6.71
C ILE A 212 -26.97 23.97 7.60
N SER A 213 -27.26 23.89 8.92
CA SER A 213 -26.82 24.92 9.85
C SER A 213 -25.32 24.83 10.17
N GLU A 214 -24.69 25.96 10.53
CA GLU A 214 -23.30 25.97 11.03
C GLU A 214 -23.14 25.10 12.29
N HIS A 215 -24.18 25.06 13.13
CA HIS A 215 -24.20 24.20 14.31
C HIS A 215 -24.15 22.72 13.93
N THR A 216 -24.90 22.33 12.88
CA THR A 216 -24.89 20.96 12.36
C THR A 216 -23.51 20.58 11.82
N VAL A 217 -22.86 21.50 11.08
CA VAL A 217 -21.47 21.30 10.61
C VAL A 217 -20.51 21.11 11.79
N ALA A 218 -20.60 21.97 12.81
CA ALA A 218 -19.74 21.86 14.00
C ALA A 218 -19.93 20.51 14.73
N THR A 219 -21.17 20.04 14.82
CA THR A 219 -21.49 18.72 15.42
C THR A 219 -20.88 17.58 14.60
N HIS A 220 -21.04 17.60 13.27
CA HIS A 220 -20.42 16.59 12.42
C HIS A 220 -18.90 16.61 12.51
N ARG A 221 -18.25 17.77 12.45
CA ARG A 221 -16.79 17.89 12.62
C ARG A 221 -16.31 17.29 13.92
N LYS A 222 -16.98 17.58 15.03
CA LYS A 222 -16.67 16.98 16.34
C LYS A 222 -16.78 15.44 16.31
N ASN A 223 -17.84 14.92 15.70
CA ASN A 223 -18.06 13.47 15.60
C ASN A 223 -17.02 12.80 14.69
N ILE A 224 -16.69 13.42 13.56
CA ILE A 224 -15.67 12.97 12.60
C ILE A 224 -14.30 12.87 13.29
N LEU A 225 -13.87 13.95 13.98
CA LEU A 225 -12.62 13.98 14.72
C LEU A 225 -12.57 12.91 15.82
N LYS A 226 -13.64 12.77 16.59
CA LYS A 226 -13.74 11.72 17.63
C LYS A 226 -13.67 10.32 17.03
N LYS A 227 -14.34 10.08 15.89
CA LYS A 227 -14.41 8.79 15.22
C LYS A 227 -13.05 8.36 14.63
N SER A 228 -12.31 9.32 14.07
CA SER A 228 -10.97 9.10 13.52
C SER A 228 -9.86 9.15 14.56
N ASN A 229 -10.18 9.51 15.81
CA ASN A 229 -9.22 9.79 16.88
C ASN A 229 -8.20 10.89 16.50
N CYS A 230 -8.63 11.86 15.70
CA CYS A 230 -7.86 13.03 15.31
C CYS A 230 -8.20 14.24 16.18
N HIS A 231 -7.24 15.11 16.43
CA HIS A 231 -7.41 16.28 17.30
C HIS A 231 -7.75 17.57 16.52
N ASN A 232 -7.41 17.62 15.23
CA ASN A 232 -7.61 18.78 14.35
C ASN A 232 -7.89 18.38 12.91
N SER A 233 -8.19 19.39 12.07
CA SER A 233 -8.50 19.15 10.65
C SER A 233 -7.33 18.59 9.86
N ASP A 234 -6.11 19.05 10.14
CA ASP A 234 -4.92 18.63 9.40
C ASP A 234 -4.59 17.16 9.66
N GLU A 235 -4.70 16.74 10.93
CA GLU A 235 -4.58 15.33 11.30
C GLU A 235 -5.68 14.47 10.62
N LEU A 236 -6.92 14.98 10.58
CA LEU A 236 -8.02 14.29 9.93
C LEU A 236 -7.78 14.13 8.41
N ILE A 237 -7.35 15.18 7.73
CA ILE A 237 -7.06 15.13 6.29
C ILE A 237 -5.91 14.15 6.03
N SER A 238 -4.82 14.23 6.81
CA SER A 238 -3.71 13.26 6.74
C SER A 238 -4.19 11.82 6.98
N PHE A 239 -5.06 11.61 7.97
CA PHE A 239 -5.70 10.32 8.22
C PHE A 239 -6.51 9.84 7.02
N CYS A 240 -7.35 10.69 6.44
CA CYS A 240 -8.22 10.34 5.31
C CYS A 240 -7.40 10.01 4.05
N LEU A 241 -6.37 10.80 3.74
CA LEU A 241 -5.42 10.54 2.65
C LEU A 241 -4.66 9.23 2.89
N GLY A 242 -4.11 9.03 4.10
CA GLY A 242 -3.39 7.81 4.47
C GLY A 242 -4.28 6.55 4.47
N LYS A 243 -5.60 6.70 4.56
CA LYS A 243 -6.59 5.62 4.52
C LYS A 243 -7.31 5.49 3.16
N GLY A 244 -7.03 6.41 2.23
CA GLY A 244 -7.66 6.43 0.90
C GLY A 244 -9.16 6.71 0.95
N ILE A 245 -9.59 7.59 1.87
CA ILE A 245 -10.97 8.08 1.99
C ILE A 245 -11.14 9.33 1.11
N LEU A 246 -10.05 10.07 0.92
CA LEU A 246 -9.89 11.22 0.04
C LEU A 246 -9.04 10.87 -1.17
#